data_51a3b0a49bce76a5926a13233cea1e25
#
_entry.id   51a3b0a49bce76a5926a13233cea1e25
#
_cell.length_a   1.000
_cell.length_b   1.000
_cell.length_c   1.000
_cell.angle_alpha   90.00
_cell.angle_beta   90.00
_cell.angle_gamma   90.00
#
_symmetry.space_group_name_H-M   'P 1'
#
loop_
_entity.id
_entity.type
_entity.pdbx_description
1 polymer ?
#
loop_
_entity_poly.entity_id
_entity_poly.type
_entity_poly.pdbx_seq_one_letter_code
_entity_poly.pdbx_strand_id
1 'polypeptide(L)'
;VEVPPERKKIHFDFPSCGKSGRIVLELSGVRKGYGTLTVFANLQLHLERGDRIALVGPNGAGKSTLMRMLSGEEAPDAGTRTEGHHVVMQYFAQDEATRLDPALTVYETLASGSPLDMVPTIRNILGGFLFSGDDVYKPVRVLSGGERTRLAVARMLLRPSNALLLDEPTNHLDLDSKEVLLDALADYGGTLVFVSHDRYFVERLATKIVEVGDATA
;
A
#
# COMPACT_ATOMS: atom_id res chain seq x y z
N VAL A 1 -20.59 -25.44 -19.63
CA VAL A 1 -19.99 -24.34 -18.81
C VAL A 1 -18.53 -24.72 -18.63
N GLU A 2 -17.64 -24.11 -19.43
CA GLU A 2 -16.22 -24.29 -19.26
C GLU A 2 -15.84 -23.64 -17.92
N VAL A 3 -15.28 -24.45 -16.99
CA VAL A 3 -14.68 -23.95 -15.76
C VAL A 3 -13.37 -23.28 -16.19
N PRO A 4 -13.17 -21.98 -15.90
CA PRO A 4 -11.89 -21.32 -16.19
C PRO A 4 -10.75 -22.12 -15.54
N PRO A 5 -9.60 -22.26 -16.23
CA PRO A 5 -8.46 -22.97 -15.65
C PRO A 5 -8.09 -22.34 -14.31
N GLU A 6 -7.88 -23.17 -13.29
CA GLU A 6 -7.38 -22.74 -11.99
C GLU A 6 -6.10 -21.91 -12.20
N ARG A 7 -6.14 -20.65 -11.82
CA ARG A 7 -4.94 -19.80 -11.83
C ARG A 7 -3.94 -20.37 -10.84
N LYS A 8 -2.72 -20.57 -11.30
CA LYS A 8 -1.61 -20.83 -10.39
C LYS A 8 -1.49 -19.63 -9.46
N LYS A 9 -1.69 -19.85 -8.17
CA LYS A 9 -1.42 -18.87 -7.13
C LYS A 9 0.04 -18.41 -7.28
N ILE A 10 0.25 -17.10 -7.46
CA ILE A 10 1.59 -16.54 -7.56
C ILE A 10 2.08 -16.40 -6.11
N HIS A 11 3.08 -17.18 -5.74
CA HIS A 11 3.76 -17.00 -4.47
C HIS A 11 4.74 -15.82 -4.63
N PHE A 12 4.59 -14.80 -3.78
CA PHE A 12 5.41 -13.61 -3.82
C PHE A 12 6.45 -13.67 -2.68
N ASP A 13 7.72 -13.75 -3.05
CA ASP A 13 8.83 -13.66 -2.10
C ASP A 13 9.17 -12.19 -1.85
N PHE A 14 8.82 -11.70 -0.66
CA PHE A 14 9.13 -10.34 -0.25
C PHE A 14 10.62 -10.18 0.06
N PRO A 15 11.20 -8.99 -0.21
CA PRO A 15 12.56 -8.68 0.24
C PRO A 15 12.70 -8.86 1.74
N SER A 16 13.84 -9.37 2.17
CA SER A 16 14.13 -9.54 3.58
C SER A 16 14.09 -8.21 4.33
N CYS A 17 13.31 -8.17 5.39
CA CYS A 17 13.22 -7.02 6.30
C CYS A 17 13.18 -7.51 7.74
N GLY A 18 13.96 -6.88 8.63
CA GLY A 18 13.95 -7.16 10.05
C GLY A 18 12.56 -6.91 10.67
N LYS A 19 12.23 -7.62 11.74
CA LYS A 19 10.97 -7.41 12.47
C LYS A 19 10.99 -6.07 13.20
N SER A 20 9.89 -5.31 13.13
CA SER A 20 9.67 -4.14 13.99
C SER A 20 9.54 -4.53 15.46
N GLY A 21 9.61 -3.55 16.36
CA GLY A 21 9.15 -3.69 17.73
C GLY A 21 7.67 -4.10 17.80
N ARG A 22 7.17 -4.38 19.01
CA ARG A 22 5.76 -4.73 19.21
C ARG A 22 4.83 -3.61 18.77
N ILE A 23 5.15 -2.38 19.18
CA ILE A 23 4.43 -1.17 18.76
C ILE A 23 5.05 -0.68 17.47
N VAL A 24 4.24 -0.54 16.43
CA VAL A 24 4.67 -0.03 15.12
C VAL A 24 4.51 1.48 15.08
N LEU A 25 3.36 1.98 15.54
CA LEU A 25 3.07 3.41 15.55
C LEU A 25 1.96 3.73 16.55
N GLU A 26 2.07 4.89 17.18
CA GLU A 26 1.06 5.44 18.08
C GLU A 26 0.73 6.89 17.70
N LEU A 27 -0.57 7.19 17.59
CA LEU A 27 -1.12 8.54 17.55
C LEU A 27 -1.83 8.79 18.87
N SER A 28 -1.43 9.84 19.59
CA SER A 28 -2.01 10.17 20.89
C SER A 28 -2.48 11.61 20.94
N GLY A 29 -3.78 11.79 21.20
CA GLY A 29 -4.41 13.10 21.31
C GLY A 29 -4.32 13.94 20.04
N VAL A 30 -4.30 13.31 18.87
CA VAL A 30 -4.02 13.99 17.61
C VAL A 30 -5.21 14.83 17.18
N ARG A 31 -4.92 16.11 16.90
CA ARG A 31 -5.80 17.04 16.23
C ARG A 31 -5.29 17.34 14.83
N LYS A 32 -6.19 17.39 13.87
CA LYS A 32 -5.90 17.78 12.50
C LYS A 32 -7.08 18.53 11.87
N GLY A 33 -6.77 19.64 11.20
CA GLY A 33 -7.78 20.43 10.50
C GLY A 33 -7.21 21.15 9.29
N TYR A 34 -8.11 21.67 8.45
CA TYR A 34 -7.78 22.48 7.28
C TYR A 34 -8.69 23.70 7.27
N GLY A 35 -8.11 24.88 7.48
CA GLY A 35 -8.89 26.10 7.63
C GLY A 35 -9.89 26.00 8.79
N THR A 36 -11.18 26.08 8.50
CA THR A 36 -12.25 25.93 9.49
C THR A 36 -12.73 24.49 9.73
N LEU A 37 -12.29 23.55 8.88
CA LEU A 37 -12.68 22.15 8.98
C LEU A 37 -11.78 21.41 9.96
N THR A 38 -12.36 20.86 11.03
CA THR A 38 -11.67 19.91 11.91
C THR A 38 -11.91 18.50 11.39
N VAL A 39 -10.84 17.80 10.98
CA VAL A 39 -10.89 16.41 10.51
C VAL A 39 -10.81 15.46 11.70
N PHE A 40 -9.87 15.71 12.62
CA PHE A 40 -9.71 14.95 13.86
C PHE A 40 -9.56 15.92 15.04
N ALA A 41 -10.32 15.69 16.10
CA ALA A 41 -10.28 16.53 17.30
C ALA A 41 -9.41 15.93 18.42
N ASN A 42 -9.42 14.60 18.59
CA ASN A 42 -8.68 13.88 19.63
C ASN A 42 -8.49 12.42 19.19
N LEU A 43 -7.77 12.21 18.10
CA LEU A 43 -7.57 10.88 17.56
C LEU A 43 -6.57 10.09 18.42
N GLN A 44 -6.98 8.87 18.78
CA GLN A 44 -6.14 7.87 19.41
C GLN A 44 -6.06 6.67 18.50
N LEU A 45 -4.86 6.27 18.12
CA LEU A 45 -4.65 5.06 17.31
C LEU A 45 -3.37 4.37 17.73
N HIS A 46 -3.44 3.06 17.83
CA HIS A 46 -2.32 2.22 18.22
C HIS A 46 -2.18 1.07 17.22
N LEU A 47 -1.03 1.00 16.55
CA LEU A 47 -0.71 -0.08 15.61
C LEU A 47 0.30 -1.02 16.24
N GLU A 48 -0.05 -2.30 16.31
CA GLU A 48 0.86 -3.36 16.74
C GLU A 48 1.40 -4.16 15.55
N ARG A 49 2.56 -4.74 15.74
CA ARG A 49 3.17 -5.63 14.73
C ARG A 49 2.23 -6.78 14.38
N GLY A 50 2.01 -6.96 13.07
CA GLY A 50 1.13 -7.99 12.53
C GLY A 50 -0.34 -7.57 12.42
N ASP A 51 -0.70 -6.35 12.86
CA ASP A 51 -2.04 -5.84 12.61
C ASP A 51 -2.32 -5.73 11.11
N ARG A 52 -3.55 -6.06 10.72
CA ARG A 52 -4.08 -5.89 9.37
C ARG A 52 -5.37 -5.08 9.47
N ILE A 53 -5.24 -3.77 9.27
CA ILE A 53 -6.31 -2.80 9.54
C ILE A 53 -6.85 -2.24 8.25
N ALA A 54 -8.16 -2.37 8.03
CA ALA A 54 -8.87 -1.63 7.02
C ALA A 54 -9.45 -0.35 7.63
N LEU A 55 -9.15 0.80 7.02
CA LEU A 55 -9.81 2.07 7.31
C LEU A 55 -11.04 2.19 6.43
N VAL A 56 -12.21 2.30 7.04
CA VAL A 56 -13.48 2.43 6.35
C VAL A 56 -14.18 3.73 6.75
N GLY A 57 -15.08 4.21 5.92
CA GLY A 57 -15.85 5.43 6.19
C GLY A 57 -16.23 6.16 4.90
N PRO A 58 -17.10 7.18 4.99
CA PRO A 58 -17.55 7.93 3.83
C PRO A 58 -16.40 8.69 3.14
N ASN A 59 -16.63 9.12 1.91
CA ASN A 59 -15.70 10.00 1.22
C ASN A 59 -15.61 11.34 1.97
N GLY A 60 -14.39 11.86 2.12
CA GLY A 60 -14.14 13.09 2.88
C GLY A 60 -14.03 12.90 4.40
N ALA A 61 -14.21 11.70 4.94
CA ALA A 61 -14.09 11.44 6.38
C ALA A 61 -12.66 11.58 6.95
N GLY A 62 -11.66 11.81 6.10
CA GLY A 62 -10.27 11.99 6.55
C GLY A 62 -9.39 10.75 6.44
N LYS A 63 -9.82 9.67 5.74
CA LYS A 63 -9.02 8.44 5.59
C LYS A 63 -7.63 8.72 5.02
N SER A 64 -7.54 9.45 3.91
CA SER A 64 -6.24 9.79 3.30
C SER A 64 -5.42 10.76 4.16
N THR A 65 -6.08 11.65 4.91
CA THR A 65 -5.41 12.50 5.91
C THR A 65 -4.77 11.62 7.00
N LEU A 66 -5.53 10.64 7.51
CA LEU A 66 -5.00 9.68 8.48
C LEU A 66 -3.82 8.89 7.90
N MET A 67 -3.92 8.40 6.67
CA MET A 67 -2.83 7.67 6.00
C MET A 67 -1.56 8.53 5.87
N ARG A 68 -1.68 9.81 5.49
CA ARG A 68 -0.53 10.73 5.43
C ARG A 68 0.07 11.02 6.82
N MET A 69 -0.75 11.12 7.86
CA MET A 69 -0.25 11.25 9.23
C MET A 69 0.44 9.97 9.71
N LEU A 70 -0.10 8.80 9.39
CA LEU A 70 0.53 7.50 9.72
C LEU A 70 1.88 7.35 9.01
N SER A 71 1.98 7.74 7.74
CA SER A 71 3.23 7.67 6.97
C SER A 71 4.27 8.70 7.40
N GLY A 72 3.84 9.76 8.07
CA GLY A 72 4.69 10.90 8.44
C GLY A 72 4.84 11.94 7.33
N GLU A 73 4.14 11.80 6.20
CA GLU A 73 4.10 12.82 5.14
C GLU A 73 3.40 14.10 5.61
N GLU A 74 2.51 13.98 6.58
CA GLU A 74 1.78 15.10 7.15
C GLU A 74 1.85 15.05 8.68
N ALA A 75 2.25 16.17 9.29
CA ALA A 75 2.27 16.29 10.75
C ALA A 75 0.86 16.61 11.30
N PRO A 76 0.52 16.12 12.49
CA PRO A 76 -0.65 16.59 13.23
C PRO A 76 -0.49 18.05 13.66
N ASP A 77 -1.62 18.77 13.82
CA ASP A 77 -1.61 20.15 14.32
C ASP A 77 -1.40 20.19 15.84
N ALA A 78 -1.81 19.14 16.54
CA ALA A 78 -1.55 18.91 17.96
C ALA A 78 -1.57 17.41 18.27
N GLY A 79 -1.10 17.04 19.45
CA GLY A 79 -0.90 15.65 19.83
C GLY A 79 0.45 15.12 19.37
N THR A 80 0.65 13.81 19.44
CA THR A 80 1.94 13.19 19.12
C THR A 80 1.75 12.02 18.15
N ARG A 81 2.71 11.88 17.24
CA ARG A 81 2.95 10.68 16.43
C ARG A 81 4.27 10.06 16.88
N THR A 82 4.21 8.84 17.36
CA THR A 82 5.40 8.12 17.81
C THR A 82 5.56 6.85 16.99
N GLU A 83 6.68 6.73 16.31
CA GLU A 83 7.03 5.53 15.55
C GLU A 83 7.80 4.56 16.44
N GLY A 84 7.51 3.28 16.31
CA GLY A 84 8.13 2.21 17.07
C GLY A 84 9.57 1.91 16.62
N HIS A 85 10.25 1.04 17.36
CA HIS A 85 11.62 0.65 17.05
C HIS A 85 11.68 -0.25 15.81
N HIS A 86 12.72 -0.03 14.98
CA HIS A 86 13.01 -0.82 13.78
C HIS A 86 11.85 -0.88 12.75
N VAL A 87 11.00 0.13 12.73
CA VAL A 87 9.94 0.25 11.72
C VAL A 87 10.55 0.68 10.39
N VAL A 88 10.26 -0.09 9.34
CA VAL A 88 10.57 0.24 7.95
C VAL A 88 9.24 0.29 7.21
N MET A 89 8.73 1.51 7.04
CA MET A 89 7.41 1.77 6.52
C MET A 89 7.47 2.15 5.04
N GLN A 90 6.54 1.59 4.26
CA GLN A 90 6.27 2.01 2.89
C GLN A 90 4.85 2.57 2.82
N TYR A 91 4.69 3.66 2.11
CA TYR A 91 3.38 4.27 1.87
C TYR A 91 3.08 4.32 0.38
N PHE A 92 1.98 3.72 -0.01
CA PHE A 92 1.41 3.78 -1.35
C PHE A 92 0.27 4.79 -1.36
N ALA A 93 0.58 6.01 -1.81
CA ALA A 93 -0.39 7.10 -1.94
C ALA A 93 -1.29 6.90 -3.16
N GLN A 94 -2.45 7.56 -3.19
CA GLN A 94 -3.37 7.50 -4.33
C GLN A 94 -2.74 7.92 -5.66
N ASP A 95 -1.78 8.85 -5.63
CA ASP A 95 -1.07 9.38 -6.79
C ASP A 95 0.26 8.68 -7.09
N GLU A 96 0.56 7.56 -6.42
CA GLU A 96 1.86 6.88 -6.54
C GLU A 96 2.22 6.50 -7.98
N ALA A 97 1.23 6.13 -8.79
CA ALA A 97 1.44 5.84 -10.21
C ALA A 97 1.92 7.05 -11.02
N THR A 98 1.62 8.27 -10.60
CA THR A 98 2.06 9.51 -11.25
C THR A 98 3.47 9.93 -10.85
N ARG A 99 3.99 9.36 -9.77
CA ARG A 99 5.35 9.62 -9.25
C ARG A 99 6.42 8.74 -9.90
N LEU A 100 6.02 7.85 -10.80
CA LEU A 100 6.98 7.03 -11.56
C LEU A 100 7.77 7.91 -12.52
N ASP A 101 9.08 7.65 -12.64
CA ASP A 101 9.94 8.35 -13.60
C ASP A 101 9.53 7.97 -15.04
N PRO A 102 9.03 8.91 -15.86
CA PRO A 102 8.57 8.64 -17.21
C PRO A 102 9.68 8.22 -18.17
N ALA A 103 10.95 8.48 -17.85
CA ALA A 103 12.09 8.17 -18.68
C ALA A 103 12.58 6.72 -18.52
N LEU A 104 12.32 6.10 -17.37
CA LEU A 104 12.72 4.73 -17.11
C LEU A 104 11.83 3.74 -17.87
N THR A 105 12.39 2.58 -18.17
CA THR A 105 11.61 1.43 -18.64
C THR A 105 10.88 0.76 -17.47
N VAL A 106 9.93 -0.11 -17.78
CA VAL A 106 9.23 -0.94 -16.79
C VAL A 106 10.24 -1.73 -15.94
N TYR A 107 11.22 -2.37 -16.57
CA TYR A 107 12.26 -3.11 -15.87
C TYR A 107 13.13 -2.22 -14.98
N GLU A 108 13.63 -1.11 -15.52
CA GLU A 108 14.47 -0.18 -14.76
C GLU A 108 13.76 0.44 -13.57
N THR A 109 12.43 0.67 -13.67
CA THR A 109 11.61 1.18 -12.58
C THR A 109 11.62 0.23 -11.37
N LEU A 110 11.59 -1.09 -11.60
CA LEU A 110 11.70 -2.07 -10.53
C LEU A 110 13.15 -2.26 -10.07
N ALA A 111 14.09 -2.34 -11.01
CA ALA A 111 15.51 -2.52 -10.68
C ALA A 111 16.07 -1.34 -9.89
N SER A 112 15.62 -0.13 -10.17
CA SER A 112 16.00 1.09 -9.45
C SER A 112 15.45 1.08 -8.02
N GLY A 113 16.30 0.82 -7.05
CA GLY A 113 15.95 0.81 -5.62
C GLY A 113 15.50 -0.55 -5.08
N SER A 114 15.53 -1.61 -5.89
CA SER A 114 15.37 -2.98 -5.39
C SER A 114 16.68 -3.50 -4.82
N PRO A 115 16.66 -4.30 -3.75
CA PRO A 115 17.84 -5.03 -3.28
C PRO A 115 18.43 -5.90 -4.39
N LEU A 116 19.76 -6.07 -4.39
CA LEU A 116 20.47 -6.81 -5.43
C LEU A 116 20.03 -8.29 -5.53
N ASP A 117 19.68 -8.89 -4.42
CA ASP A 117 19.16 -10.26 -4.33
C ASP A 117 17.78 -10.42 -4.97
N MET A 118 17.01 -9.32 -5.09
CA MET A 118 15.69 -9.31 -5.74
C MET A 118 15.77 -9.13 -7.26
N VAL A 119 16.88 -8.62 -7.80
CA VAL A 119 17.03 -8.35 -9.25
C VAL A 119 16.75 -9.57 -10.12
N PRO A 120 17.20 -10.81 -9.81
CA PRO A 120 16.88 -11.98 -10.61
C PRO A 120 15.38 -12.32 -10.67
N THR A 121 14.59 -11.89 -9.69
CA THR A 121 13.15 -12.18 -9.58
C THR A 121 12.27 -11.14 -10.27
N ILE A 122 12.81 -9.99 -10.65
CA ILE A 122 12.06 -8.86 -11.22
C ILE A 122 11.20 -9.29 -12.42
N ARG A 123 11.74 -10.10 -13.35
CA ARG A 123 10.97 -10.54 -14.53
C ARG A 123 9.77 -11.41 -14.15
N ASN A 124 9.91 -12.27 -13.16
CA ASN A 124 8.81 -13.10 -12.66
C ASN A 124 7.73 -12.25 -12.01
N ILE A 125 8.14 -11.24 -11.23
CA ILE A 125 7.22 -10.30 -10.60
C ILE A 125 6.48 -9.49 -11.66
N LEU A 126 7.18 -8.95 -12.65
CA LEU A 126 6.58 -8.23 -13.76
C LEU A 126 5.59 -9.12 -14.52
N GLY A 127 5.94 -10.38 -14.79
CA GLY A 127 5.03 -11.36 -15.39
C GLY A 127 3.78 -11.57 -14.56
N GLY A 128 3.90 -11.65 -13.23
CA GLY A 128 2.77 -11.72 -12.31
C GLY A 128 1.84 -10.50 -12.38
N PHE A 129 2.41 -9.31 -12.62
CA PHE A 129 1.66 -8.07 -12.85
C PHE A 129 1.34 -7.79 -14.32
N LEU A 130 1.31 -8.85 -15.15
CA LEU A 130 0.88 -8.81 -16.55
C LEU A 130 1.79 -7.97 -17.47
N PHE A 131 3.06 -7.83 -17.12
CA PHE A 131 4.09 -7.32 -18.03
C PHE A 131 4.90 -8.49 -18.59
N SER A 132 4.75 -8.78 -19.86
CA SER A 132 5.39 -9.95 -20.49
C SER A 132 6.16 -9.57 -21.74
N GLY A 133 7.12 -10.42 -22.10
CA GLY A 133 7.90 -10.22 -23.33
C GLY A 133 8.56 -8.85 -23.42
N ASP A 134 8.25 -8.11 -24.47
CA ASP A 134 8.82 -6.78 -24.75
C ASP A 134 8.23 -5.64 -23.90
N ASP A 135 7.14 -5.90 -23.14
CA ASP A 135 6.55 -4.90 -22.27
C ASP A 135 7.55 -4.37 -21.23
N VAL A 136 8.49 -5.20 -20.81
CA VAL A 136 9.51 -4.84 -19.80
C VAL A 136 10.45 -3.73 -20.28
N TYR A 137 10.56 -3.53 -21.60
CA TYR A 137 11.42 -2.49 -22.20
C TYR A 137 10.65 -1.21 -22.56
N LYS A 138 9.31 -1.21 -22.39
CA LYS A 138 8.52 0.00 -22.63
C LYS A 138 8.87 1.08 -21.61
N PRO A 139 9.08 2.33 -22.05
CA PRO A 139 9.24 3.44 -21.11
C PRO A 139 7.91 3.75 -20.39
N VAL A 140 7.99 4.16 -19.14
CA VAL A 140 6.82 4.46 -18.31
C VAL A 140 5.88 5.48 -18.94
N ARG A 141 6.41 6.44 -19.70
CA ARG A 141 5.60 7.49 -20.36
C ARG A 141 4.56 6.97 -21.35
N VAL A 142 4.77 5.78 -21.93
CA VAL A 142 3.81 5.20 -22.90
C VAL A 142 2.78 4.26 -22.26
N LEU A 143 2.92 3.98 -20.96
CA LEU A 143 2.01 3.11 -20.24
C LEU A 143 0.64 3.78 -20.02
N SER A 144 -0.43 2.99 -20.07
CA SER A 144 -1.76 3.39 -19.61
C SER A 144 -1.79 3.66 -18.10
N GLY A 145 -2.85 4.30 -17.61
CA GLY A 145 -3.03 4.54 -16.18
C GLY A 145 -3.02 3.25 -15.35
N GLY A 146 -3.73 2.22 -15.82
CA GLY A 146 -3.76 0.90 -15.15
C GLY A 146 -2.39 0.21 -15.14
N GLU A 147 -1.65 0.25 -16.25
CA GLU A 147 -0.29 -0.28 -16.31
C GLU A 147 0.67 0.44 -15.37
N ARG A 148 0.57 1.77 -15.26
CA ARG A 148 1.36 2.55 -14.30
C ARG A 148 1.03 2.18 -12.86
N THR A 149 -0.25 1.99 -12.53
CA THR A 149 -0.66 1.54 -11.18
C THR A 149 -0.11 0.16 -10.87
N ARG A 150 -0.20 -0.81 -11.79
CA ARG A 150 0.40 -2.14 -11.63
C ARG A 150 1.91 -2.07 -11.39
N LEU A 151 2.60 -1.24 -12.17
CA LEU A 151 4.05 -1.05 -12.04
C LEU A 151 4.43 -0.42 -10.70
N ALA A 152 3.67 0.58 -10.25
CA ALA A 152 3.89 1.24 -8.96
C ALA A 152 3.69 0.26 -7.79
N VAL A 153 2.65 -0.58 -7.85
CA VAL A 153 2.40 -1.63 -6.87
C VAL A 153 3.55 -2.65 -6.85
N ALA A 154 3.96 -3.16 -8.01
CA ALA A 154 5.08 -4.10 -8.11
C ALA A 154 6.38 -3.50 -7.53
N ARG A 155 6.66 -2.21 -7.82
CA ARG A 155 7.81 -1.48 -7.27
C ARG A 155 7.76 -1.40 -5.75
N MET A 156 6.60 -1.09 -5.18
CA MET A 156 6.43 -1.03 -3.74
C MET A 156 6.72 -2.38 -3.08
N LEU A 157 6.18 -3.47 -3.63
CA LEU A 157 6.35 -4.82 -3.06
C LEU A 157 7.81 -5.32 -3.08
N LEU A 158 8.63 -4.79 -3.99
CA LEU A 158 10.06 -5.11 -4.10
C LEU A 158 10.95 -4.32 -3.13
N ARG A 159 10.41 -3.36 -2.39
CA ARG A 159 11.16 -2.62 -1.39
C ARG A 159 11.03 -3.29 -0.03
N PRO A 160 12.14 -3.47 0.72
CA PRO A 160 12.08 -4.00 2.07
C PRO A 160 11.16 -3.17 2.95
N SER A 161 10.22 -3.81 3.64
CA SER A 161 9.34 -3.14 4.60
C SER A 161 8.81 -4.14 5.63
N ASN A 162 8.48 -3.66 6.82
CA ASN A 162 7.77 -4.41 7.84
C ASN A 162 6.43 -3.74 8.23
N ALA A 163 6.14 -2.62 7.60
CA ALA A 163 4.84 -1.94 7.68
C ALA A 163 4.47 -1.36 6.31
N LEU A 164 3.28 -1.68 5.82
CA LEU A 164 2.72 -1.16 4.57
C LEU A 164 1.48 -0.34 4.85
N LEU A 165 1.44 0.85 4.29
CA LEU A 165 0.27 1.72 4.25
C LEU A 165 -0.19 1.85 2.80
N LEU A 166 -1.44 1.49 2.50
CA LEU A 166 -1.97 1.46 1.14
C LEU A 166 -3.23 2.32 1.04
N ASP A 167 -3.17 3.41 0.29
CA ASP A 167 -4.32 4.29 0.06
C ASP A 167 -4.94 4.02 -1.32
N GLU A 168 -6.05 3.26 -1.34
CA GLU A 168 -6.79 2.83 -2.52
C GLU A 168 -5.93 2.11 -3.59
N PRO A 169 -5.15 1.08 -3.22
CA PRO A 169 -4.19 0.43 -4.12
C PRO A 169 -4.87 -0.32 -5.27
N THR A 170 -6.17 -0.59 -5.17
CA THR A 170 -6.96 -1.30 -6.17
C THR A 170 -7.56 -0.40 -7.23
N ASN A 171 -7.49 0.93 -7.07
CA ASN A 171 -8.01 1.87 -8.04
C ASN A 171 -7.29 1.72 -9.39
N HIS A 172 -8.07 1.69 -10.47
CA HIS A 172 -7.58 1.51 -11.85
C HIS A 172 -6.93 0.15 -12.15
N LEU A 173 -6.99 -0.81 -11.23
CA LEU A 173 -6.57 -2.19 -11.49
C LEU A 173 -7.71 -2.98 -12.13
N ASP A 174 -7.39 -3.79 -13.14
CA ASP A 174 -8.29 -4.83 -13.64
C ASP A 174 -8.40 -5.97 -12.60
N LEU A 175 -9.37 -6.86 -12.84
CA LEU A 175 -9.65 -7.94 -11.91
C LEU A 175 -8.42 -8.83 -11.67
N ASP A 176 -7.68 -9.12 -12.73
CA ASP A 176 -6.50 -9.98 -12.69
C ASP A 176 -5.38 -9.37 -11.82
N SER A 177 -5.15 -8.07 -12.00
CA SER A 177 -4.15 -7.33 -11.21
C SER A 177 -4.54 -7.18 -9.74
N LYS A 178 -5.85 -7.03 -9.46
CA LYS A 178 -6.36 -7.04 -8.08
C LYS A 178 -6.11 -8.35 -7.38
N GLU A 179 -6.34 -9.48 -8.05
CA GLU A 179 -6.09 -10.81 -7.49
C GLU A 179 -4.60 -11.03 -7.21
N VAL A 180 -3.71 -10.60 -8.11
CA VAL A 180 -2.25 -10.68 -7.91
C VAL A 180 -1.83 -9.87 -6.69
N LEU A 181 -2.33 -8.63 -6.55
CA LEU A 181 -2.05 -7.80 -5.39
C LEU A 181 -2.59 -8.44 -4.11
N LEU A 182 -3.81 -8.98 -4.15
CA LEU A 182 -4.44 -9.62 -3.00
C LEU A 182 -3.64 -10.83 -2.53
N ASP A 183 -3.22 -11.70 -3.45
CA ASP A 183 -2.39 -12.86 -3.13
C ASP A 183 -1.05 -12.46 -2.54
N ALA A 184 -0.38 -11.45 -3.12
CA ALA A 184 0.86 -10.92 -2.58
C ALA A 184 0.67 -10.38 -1.15
N LEU A 185 -0.35 -9.55 -0.91
CA LEU A 185 -0.60 -8.98 0.41
C LEU A 185 -1.07 -10.03 1.44
N ALA A 186 -1.74 -11.11 1.01
CA ALA A 186 -2.08 -12.22 1.88
C ALA A 186 -0.82 -12.91 2.44
N ASP A 187 0.23 -13.02 1.62
CA ASP A 187 1.51 -13.62 2.01
C ASP A 187 2.45 -12.62 2.74
N TYR A 188 2.10 -11.33 2.78
CA TYR A 188 2.90 -10.32 3.48
C TYR A 188 2.90 -10.53 4.99
N GLY A 189 4.07 -10.74 5.57
CA GLY A 189 4.24 -11.05 7.00
C GLY A 189 4.33 -9.84 7.94
N GLY A 190 4.27 -8.61 7.41
CA GLY A 190 4.37 -7.37 8.19
C GLY A 190 3.02 -6.82 8.63
N THR A 191 3.06 -5.59 9.15
CA THR A 191 1.87 -4.82 9.53
C THR A 191 1.27 -4.15 8.30
N LEU A 192 -0.04 -4.18 8.17
CA LEU A 192 -0.77 -3.65 7.01
C LEU A 192 -1.89 -2.71 7.46
N VAL A 193 -1.90 -1.49 6.95
CA VAL A 193 -3.04 -0.57 7.07
C VAL A 193 -3.44 -0.14 5.67
N PHE A 194 -4.72 -0.22 5.36
CA PHE A 194 -5.16 0.11 4.00
C PHE A 194 -6.56 0.74 3.96
N VAL A 195 -6.77 1.54 2.94
CA VAL A 195 -8.07 2.06 2.52
C VAL A 195 -8.45 1.35 1.24
N SER A 196 -9.65 0.78 1.18
CA SER A 196 -10.20 0.23 -0.06
C SER A 196 -11.72 0.28 -0.06
N HIS A 197 -12.31 0.59 -1.23
CA HIS A 197 -13.75 0.45 -1.47
C HIS A 197 -14.13 -0.96 -1.96
N ASP A 198 -13.14 -1.80 -2.24
CA ASP A 198 -13.36 -3.18 -2.64
C ASP A 198 -13.61 -4.06 -1.42
N ARG A 199 -14.90 -4.44 -1.23
CA ARG A 199 -15.33 -5.24 -0.09
C ARG A 199 -14.60 -6.58 0.00
N TYR A 200 -14.41 -7.24 -1.14
CA TYR A 200 -13.71 -8.52 -1.20
C TYR A 200 -12.25 -8.39 -0.73
N PHE A 201 -11.58 -7.31 -1.14
CA PHE A 201 -10.22 -6.99 -0.71
C PHE A 201 -10.15 -6.79 0.82
N VAL A 202 -11.11 -6.05 1.39
CA VAL A 202 -11.21 -5.85 2.84
C VAL A 202 -11.43 -7.17 3.58
N GLU A 203 -12.41 -7.99 3.15
CA GLU A 203 -12.75 -9.25 3.79
C GLU A 203 -11.60 -10.27 3.77
N ARG A 204 -10.77 -10.25 2.72
CA ARG A 204 -9.64 -11.17 2.57
C ARG A 204 -8.41 -10.79 3.39
N LEU A 205 -8.18 -9.50 3.65
CA LEU A 205 -6.94 -9.00 4.24
C LEU A 205 -7.10 -8.49 5.66
N ALA A 206 -8.22 -7.85 6.00
CA ALA A 206 -8.37 -7.20 7.29
C ALA A 206 -8.63 -8.19 8.43
N THR A 207 -7.93 -7.99 9.55
CA THR A 207 -8.25 -8.61 10.83
C THR A 207 -8.91 -7.64 11.79
N LYS A 208 -8.77 -6.34 11.52
CA LYS A 208 -9.40 -5.24 12.26
C LYS A 208 -9.97 -4.22 11.29
N ILE A 209 -11.07 -3.59 11.67
CA ILE A 209 -11.68 -2.48 10.94
C ILE A 209 -11.68 -1.27 11.85
N VAL A 210 -11.21 -0.14 11.32
CA VAL A 210 -11.28 1.15 11.98
C VAL A 210 -12.18 2.05 11.16
N GLU A 211 -13.28 2.47 11.75
CA GLU A 211 -14.20 3.40 11.12
C GLU A 211 -13.70 4.83 11.31
N VAL A 212 -13.53 5.53 10.20
CA VAL A 212 -13.18 6.94 10.14
C VAL A 212 -14.48 7.68 9.78
N GLY A 213 -15.04 8.37 10.73
CA GLY A 213 -16.32 9.09 10.59
C GLY A 213 -16.24 10.48 11.18
N ASP A 214 -17.35 11.24 11.02
CA ASP A 214 -17.47 12.56 11.58
C ASP A 214 -17.28 12.53 13.11
N ALA A 215 -16.46 13.45 13.60
CA ALA A 215 -16.29 13.71 15.02
C ALA A 215 -17.56 14.35 15.63
N THR A 216 -18.69 13.65 15.48
CA THR A 216 -19.95 14.02 16.15
C THR A 216 -20.32 12.91 17.12
N ALA A 217 -19.75 12.97 18.30
CA ALA A 217 -20.40 12.71 19.58
C ALA A 217 -19.48 13.12 20.71
#